data_264e6091dbdc5765a9475632f1401797
#
_entry.id   264e6091dbdc5765a9475632f1401797
#
_cell.length_a   1.000
_cell.length_b   1.000
_cell.length_c   1.000
_cell.angle_alpha   90.00
_cell.angle_beta   90.00
_cell.angle_gamma   90.00
#
_symmetry.space_group_name_H-M   'P 1'
#
loop_
_entity.id
_entity.type
_entity.pdbx_description
1 polymer ?
#
loop_
_entity_poly.entity_id
_entity_poly.type
_entity_poly.pdbx_seq_one_letter_code
_entity_poly.pdbx_strand_id
1 'polypeptide(L)'
;MAQFIPKRNDIIWLDFEPVKGKEMGKYRSALVLSSKEYNQQTGLVICCPVSTSVRGQATEVPVNNLDKPSVVASSLIQTLSWTDRKAKKITTAESGVMEDVLLRLI
;
A
#
# COMPACT_ATOMS: atom_id res chain seq x y z
N MET A 1 -20.77 -11.50 9.37
CA MET A 1 -20.03 -11.23 8.19
C MET A 1 -18.59 -10.93 8.50
N ALA A 2 -17.72 -11.55 7.79
CA ALA A 2 -16.31 -11.36 8.08
C ALA A 2 -15.84 -10.01 7.59
N GLN A 3 -15.09 -9.33 8.42
CA GLN A 3 -14.51 -8.08 8.06
C GLN A 3 -13.20 -8.33 7.34
N PHE A 4 -12.93 -7.55 6.29
CA PHE A 4 -11.66 -7.64 5.61
C PHE A 4 -10.57 -7.10 6.52
N ILE A 5 -9.49 -7.83 6.66
CA ILE A 5 -8.34 -7.40 7.42
C ILE A 5 -7.14 -7.47 6.48
N PRO A 6 -6.45 -6.36 6.22
CA PRO A 6 -5.29 -6.38 5.33
C PRO A 6 -4.18 -7.28 5.88
N LYS A 7 -3.46 -7.94 5.00
CA LYS A 7 -2.31 -8.72 5.41
C LYS A 7 -1.11 -8.40 4.53
N ARG A 8 0.06 -8.78 5.01
CA ARG A 8 1.30 -8.49 4.29
C ARG A 8 1.21 -8.99 2.86
N ASN A 9 1.71 -8.20 1.96
CA ASN A 9 1.74 -8.47 0.54
C ASN A 9 0.42 -8.19 -0.19
N ASP A 10 -0.63 -7.80 0.53
CA ASP A 10 -1.86 -7.36 -0.14
C ASP A 10 -1.63 -6.01 -0.79
N ILE A 11 -2.23 -5.80 -1.96
CA ILE A 11 -2.36 -4.46 -2.53
C ILE A 11 -3.79 -4.06 -2.26
N ILE A 12 -3.96 -2.98 -1.54
CA ILE A 12 -5.27 -2.54 -1.10
C ILE A 12 -5.57 -1.14 -1.59
N TRP A 13 -6.84 -0.80 -1.56
CA TRP A 13 -7.35 0.50 -1.97
C TRP A 13 -7.73 1.22 -0.69
N LEU A 14 -7.17 2.39 -0.49
CA LEU A 14 -7.42 3.17 0.72
C LEU A 14 -7.79 4.58 0.38
N ASP A 15 -8.66 5.17 1.19
CA ASP A 15 -8.98 6.57 1.10
C ASP A 15 -7.87 7.34 1.82
N PHE A 16 -7.09 8.08 1.09
CA PHE A 16 -5.99 8.82 1.65
C PHE A 16 -6.34 10.21 2.13
N GLU A 17 -7.63 10.59 2.01
CA GLU A 17 -8.06 11.80 2.56
C GLU A 17 -8.11 11.68 4.05
N PRO A 18 -8.11 12.70 4.76
CA PRO A 18 -8.03 14.02 4.33
C PRO A 18 -6.67 14.53 4.57
N VAL A 19 -6.14 15.02 3.58
CA VAL A 19 -4.99 15.71 3.79
C VAL A 19 -5.38 17.10 3.86
N LYS A 20 -4.82 17.83 4.76
CA LYS A 20 -5.18 19.15 4.88
C LYS A 20 -4.95 19.89 3.68
N GLY A 21 -5.69 20.88 3.48
CA GLY A 21 -5.48 21.77 2.42
C GLY A 21 -5.88 21.23 1.12
N LYS A 22 -5.10 21.43 0.13
CA LYS A 22 -5.50 21.20 -1.17
C LYS A 22 -5.19 19.90 -1.70
N GLU A 23 -4.73 19.01 -0.92
CA GLU A 23 -4.48 17.74 -1.45
C GLU A 23 -5.72 17.07 -1.77
N MET A 24 -5.78 16.39 -2.85
CA MET A 24 -6.87 15.72 -3.15
C MET A 24 -6.98 14.60 -2.35
N GLY A 25 -7.89 14.49 -1.55
CA GLY A 25 -8.14 13.30 -0.87
C GLY A 25 -8.61 12.30 -1.83
N LYS A 26 -7.87 11.32 -2.12
CA LYS A 26 -8.23 10.38 -3.09
C LYS A 26 -7.96 9.01 -2.64
N TYR A 27 -8.72 8.08 -3.17
CA TYR A 27 -8.39 6.67 -3.00
C TYR A 27 -7.13 6.39 -3.77
N ARG A 28 -6.25 5.63 -3.14
CA ARG A 28 -5.01 5.21 -3.77
C ARG A 28 -4.73 3.78 -3.40
N SER A 29 -3.97 3.10 -4.24
CA SER A 29 -3.54 1.76 -3.91
C SER A 29 -2.26 1.80 -3.11
N ALA A 30 -2.07 0.79 -2.28
CA ALA A 30 -0.90 0.70 -1.42
C ALA A 30 -0.54 -0.76 -1.19
N LEU A 31 0.75 -1.02 -1.06
CA LEU A 31 1.24 -2.35 -0.72
C LEU A 31 1.36 -2.45 0.79
N VAL A 32 0.75 -3.47 1.37
CA VAL A 32 0.77 -3.69 2.82
C VAL A 32 2.05 -4.39 3.23
N LEU A 33 2.77 -3.80 4.15
CA LEU A 33 4.02 -4.36 4.67
C LEU A 33 3.82 -5.05 6.01
N SER A 34 2.86 -4.60 6.81
CA SER A 34 2.67 -5.13 8.16
C SER A 34 1.85 -6.40 8.15
N SER A 35 2.03 -7.23 9.18
CA SER A 35 1.36 -8.51 9.28
C SER A 35 -0.13 -8.34 9.57
N LYS A 36 -0.89 -9.37 9.23
CA LYS A 36 -2.33 -9.36 9.51
C LYS A 36 -2.58 -9.20 11.01
N GLU A 37 -1.77 -9.85 11.85
CA GLU A 37 -1.93 -9.76 13.29
C GLU A 37 -1.76 -8.33 13.79
N TYR A 38 -0.73 -7.65 13.31
CA TYR A 38 -0.52 -6.25 13.70
C TYR A 38 -1.69 -5.40 13.24
N ASN A 39 -2.12 -5.60 12.00
CA ASN A 39 -3.19 -4.80 11.43
C ASN A 39 -4.50 -5.00 12.19
N GLN A 40 -4.78 -6.24 12.57
CA GLN A 40 -6.00 -6.55 13.29
C GLN A 40 -5.99 -5.97 14.70
N GLN A 41 -4.86 -6.07 15.38
CA GLN A 41 -4.77 -5.62 16.76
C GLN A 41 -4.75 -4.11 16.88
N THR A 42 -4.18 -3.42 15.94
CA THR A 42 -4.00 -1.98 16.05
C THR A 42 -5.00 -1.17 15.25
N GLY A 43 -5.63 -1.77 14.26
CA GLY A 43 -6.46 -1.00 13.33
C GLY A 43 -5.64 -0.18 12.36
N LEU A 44 -4.32 -0.36 12.37
CA LEU A 44 -3.40 0.38 11.52
C LEU A 44 -2.78 -0.55 10.48
N VAL A 45 -2.19 0.03 9.47
CA VAL A 45 -1.46 -0.72 8.47
C VAL A 45 -0.23 0.08 8.08
N ILE A 46 0.91 -0.59 7.98
CA ILE A 46 2.14 0.03 7.49
C ILE A 46 2.22 -0.32 6.02
N CYS A 47 2.30 0.68 5.18
CA CYS A 47 2.18 0.47 3.74
C CYS A 47 3.00 1.47 2.95
N CYS A 48 3.20 1.17 1.68
CA CYS A 48 3.84 2.06 0.73
C CYS A 48 2.87 2.32 -0.41
N PRO A 49 2.77 3.55 -0.90
CA PRO A 49 1.84 3.84 -1.99
C PRO A 49 2.28 3.17 -3.28
N VAL A 50 1.30 2.81 -4.10
CA VAL A 50 1.53 2.24 -5.42
C VAL A 50 1.04 3.27 -6.43
N SER A 51 1.87 3.60 -7.40
CA SER A 51 1.58 4.67 -8.34
C SER A 51 1.82 4.23 -9.77
N THR A 52 1.02 4.74 -10.69
CA THR A 52 1.27 4.55 -12.11
C THR A 52 2.25 5.59 -12.65
N SER A 53 2.62 6.57 -11.82
CA SER A 53 3.55 7.60 -12.23
C SER A 53 4.97 7.11 -11.96
N VAL A 54 5.58 6.52 -12.97
CA VAL A 54 6.90 5.93 -12.83
C VAL A 54 7.96 6.98 -13.08
N ARG A 55 8.85 7.19 -12.13
CA ARG A 55 9.88 8.24 -12.23
C ARG A 55 11.27 7.68 -12.37
N GLY A 56 11.43 6.37 -12.34
CA GLY A 56 12.73 5.75 -12.51
C GLY A 56 13.65 5.85 -11.33
N GLN A 57 13.11 6.09 -10.15
CA GLN A 57 13.93 6.21 -8.95
C GLN A 57 14.33 4.85 -8.42
N ALA A 58 15.46 4.79 -7.74
CA ALA A 58 15.95 3.52 -7.21
C ALA A 58 15.04 2.91 -6.15
N THR A 59 14.22 3.74 -5.50
CA THR A 59 13.31 3.25 -4.48
C THR A 59 11.99 2.74 -5.04
N GLU A 60 11.79 2.82 -6.35
CA GLU A 60 10.57 2.33 -6.96
C GLU A 60 10.72 0.86 -7.32
N VAL A 61 9.72 0.06 -6.97
CA VAL A 61 9.71 -1.36 -7.27
C VAL A 61 8.56 -1.64 -8.23
N PRO A 62 8.82 -2.18 -9.42
CA PRO A 62 7.73 -2.42 -10.38
C PRO A 62 6.73 -3.46 -9.90
N VAL A 63 5.47 -3.22 -10.23
CA VAL A 63 4.39 -4.17 -9.99
C VAL A 63 3.66 -4.33 -11.30
N ASN A 64 3.63 -5.53 -11.83
CA ASN A 64 3.08 -5.78 -13.15
C ASN A 64 1.77 -6.53 -13.17
N ASN A 65 1.26 -6.93 -12.03
CA ASN A 65 0.00 -7.66 -11.98
C ASN A 65 -1.20 -6.78 -11.63
N LEU A 66 -1.08 -5.49 -11.95
CA LEU A 66 -2.21 -4.57 -11.86
C LEU A 66 -2.65 -4.18 -13.28
N ASP A 67 -3.78 -3.50 -13.39
CA ASP A 67 -4.31 -3.12 -14.69
C ASP A 67 -3.33 -2.33 -15.53
N LYS A 68 -2.53 -1.50 -14.87
CA LYS A 68 -1.53 -0.70 -15.55
C LYS A 68 -0.20 -0.91 -14.89
N PRO A 69 0.90 -0.79 -15.62
CA PRO A 69 2.22 -0.87 -15.00
C PRO A 69 2.33 0.16 -13.88
N SER A 70 2.77 -0.28 -12.74
CA SER A 70 2.81 0.54 -11.54
C SER A 70 4.11 0.31 -10.81
N VAL A 71 4.40 1.17 -9.84
CA VAL A 71 5.56 1.00 -8.97
C VAL A 71 5.15 1.23 -7.54
N VAL A 72 5.80 0.52 -6.62
CA VAL A 72 5.68 0.78 -5.20
C VAL A 72 6.71 1.82 -4.84
N ALA A 73 6.29 2.91 -4.23
CA ALA A 73 7.20 3.97 -3.80
C ALA A 73 7.70 3.63 -2.42
N SER A 74 8.78 2.87 -2.33
CA SER A 74 9.27 2.34 -1.06
C SER A 74 9.68 3.44 -0.09
N SER A 75 10.17 4.56 -0.58
CA SER A 75 10.63 5.64 0.29
C SER A 75 9.48 6.40 0.97
N LEU A 76 8.26 6.14 0.54
CA LEU A 76 7.10 6.86 1.10
C LEU A 76 6.30 5.97 2.05
N ILE A 77 7.01 5.13 2.78
CA ILE A 77 6.36 4.25 3.76
C ILE A 77 5.61 5.07 4.80
N GLN A 78 4.44 4.62 5.17
CA GLN A 78 3.64 5.33 6.15
C GLN A 78 2.69 4.37 6.88
N THR A 79 2.20 4.82 8.01
CA THR A 79 1.27 4.04 8.83
C THR A 79 -0.08 4.76 8.83
N LEU A 80 -1.11 4.05 8.44
CA LEU A 80 -2.45 4.63 8.31
C LEU A 80 -3.48 3.73 9.00
N SER A 81 -4.61 4.33 9.37
CA SER A 81 -5.73 3.56 9.89
C SER A 81 -6.48 2.95 8.72
N TRP A 82 -6.52 1.61 8.64
CA TRP A 82 -7.27 0.97 7.59
C TRP A 82 -8.76 0.90 7.92
N THR A 83 -9.08 0.95 9.22
CA THR A 83 -10.47 0.88 9.63
C THR A 83 -11.23 2.15 9.26
N ASP A 84 -10.55 3.30 9.33
CA ASP A 84 -11.20 4.57 9.04
C ASP A 84 -11.15 4.94 7.58
N ARG A 85 -10.34 4.26 6.79
CA ARG A 85 -10.10 4.65 5.41
C ARG A 85 -10.73 3.73 4.39
N LYS A 86 -11.67 2.92 4.83
CA LYS A 86 -12.48 2.08 3.94
C LYS A 86 -11.63 1.19 3.05
N ALA A 87 -10.69 0.51 3.66
CA ALA A 87 -9.76 -0.33 2.92
C ALA A 87 -10.47 -1.47 2.20
N LYS A 88 -10.04 -1.72 0.97
CA LYS A 88 -10.55 -2.84 0.18
C LYS A 88 -9.39 -3.53 -0.48
N LYS A 89 -9.46 -4.83 -0.61
CA LYS A 89 -8.39 -5.56 -1.27
C LYS A 89 -8.55 -5.47 -2.78
N ILE A 90 -7.44 -5.20 -3.46
CA ILE A 90 -7.37 -5.25 -4.91
C ILE A 90 -6.85 -6.62 -5.34
N THR A 91 -5.67 -6.98 -4.86
CA THR A 91 -5.04 -8.24 -5.23
C THR A 91 -3.88 -8.50 -4.26
N THR A 92 -3.14 -9.56 -4.48
CA THR A 92 -1.89 -9.82 -3.78
C THR A 92 -0.76 -9.48 -4.72
N ALA A 93 0.28 -8.85 -4.24
CA ALA A 93 1.39 -8.47 -5.10
C ALA A 93 2.07 -9.72 -5.67
N GLU A 94 2.57 -9.58 -6.87
CA GLU A 94 3.25 -10.70 -7.52
C GLU A 94 4.53 -11.05 -6.79
N SER A 95 5.02 -12.23 -7.09
CA SER A 95 6.21 -12.76 -6.43
C SER A 95 7.40 -11.83 -6.61
N GLY A 96 8.15 -11.63 -5.54
CA GLY A 96 9.36 -10.82 -5.59
C GLY A 96 9.19 -9.36 -5.21
N VAL A 97 7.97 -8.85 -5.27
CA VAL A 97 7.75 -7.43 -4.99
C VAL A 97 8.08 -7.10 -3.55
N MET A 98 7.58 -7.90 -2.61
CA MET A 98 7.80 -7.62 -1.19
C MET A 98 9.27 -7.65 -0.84
N GLU A 99 10.01 -8.65 -1.34
CA GLU A 99 11.43 -8.74 -1.07
C GLU A 99 12.16 -7.52 -1.58
N ASP A 100 11.82 -7.07 -2.78
CA ASP A 100 12.48 -5.91 -3.37
C ASP A 100 12.17 -4.63 -2.58
N VAL A 101 10.94 -4.49 -2.13
CA VAL A 101 10.57 -3.33 -1.32
C VAL A 101 11.36 -3.33 -0.01
N LEU A 102 11.41 -4.48 0.66
CA LEU A 102 12.10 -4.56 1.94
C LEU A 102 13.59 -4.27 1.80
N LEU A 103 14.19 -4.69 0.70
CA LEU A 103 15.61 -4.40 0.47
C LEU A 103 15.86 -2.91 0.35
N ARG A 104 14.94 -2.17 -0.19
CA ARG A 104 15.12 -0.73 -0.35
C ARG A 104 14.87 0.05 0.93
N LEU A 105 14.30 -0.60 1.93
CA LEU A 105 14.01 0.06 3.19
C LEU A 105 15.15 -0.05 4.20
N ILE A 106 16.16 -0.85 3.92
CA ILE A 106 17.27 -0.99 4.84
C ILE A 106 18.55 -0.29 4.34
#